data_6b250a3f636962faa07548856c36fc69
#
_entry.id   6b250a3f636962faa07548856c36fc69
#
_cell.length_a   1.000
_cell.length_b   1.000
_cell.length_c   1.000
_cell.angle_alpha   90.00
_cell.angle_beta   90.00
_cell.angle_gamma   90.00
#
_symmetry.space_group_name_H-M   'P 1'
#
loop_
_entity.id
_entity.type
_entity.pdbx_description
1 polymer ?
#
loop_
_entity_poly.entity_id
_entity_poly.type
_entity_poly.pdbx_seq_one_letter_code
_entity_poly.pdbx_strand_id
1 'polypeptide(L)'
;LYPEDLVMNGYHGFLFRSRSGYFLSAHNINRAIERISIAYNAEEMDQAELEDREPDLLPHFSVHNLRHTFCTRLCESTNDIKFIQQVMGHADFSTTMDIYTHITQEKIKKKAEVIKGNLVLM
;
A
#
# COMPACT_ATOMS: atom_id res chain seq x y z
N LEU A 1 3.50 -2.87 -30.43
CA LEU A 1 2.82 -4.16 -30.24
C LEU A 1 3.65 -4.95 -29.24
N TYR A 2 3.07 -5.29 -28.10
CA TYR A 2 3.74 -6.12 -27.10
C TYR A 2 3.67 -7.58 -27.57
N PRO A 3 4.73 -8.39 -27.34
CA PRO A 3 4.67 -9.82 -27.64
C PRO A 3 3.46 -10.42 -26.91
N GLU A 4 2.55 -11.04 -27.67
CA GLU A 4 1.32 -11.64 -27.11
C GLU A 4 1.62 -12.86 -26.24
N ASP A 5 2.83 -13.42 -26.33
CA ASP A 5 3.21 -14.73 -25.77
C ASP A 5 4.06 -14.66 -24.50
N LEU A 6 3.98 -13.56 -23.73
CA LEU A 6 4.69 -13.52 -22.47
C LEU A 6 4.01 -14.39 -21.42
N VAL A 7 4.59 -15.58 -21.19
CA VAL A 7 4.09 -16.58 -20.23
C VAL A 7 5.04 -16.70 -19.05
N MET A 8 4.52 -16.67 -17.84
CA MET A 8 5.28 -16.93 -16.61
C MET A 8 4.50 -17.89 -15.72
N ASN A 9 5.10 -19.03 -15.39
CA ASN A 9 4.48 -20.10 -14.60
C ASN A 9 3.09 -20.54 -15.12
N GLY A 10 2.91 -20.59 -16.45
CA GLY A 10 1.65 -20.94 -17.08
C GLY A 10 0.60 -19.80 -17.18
N TYR A 11 0.90 -18.63 -16.63
CA TYR A 11 0.02 -17.47 -16.73
C TYR A 11 0.43 -16.56 -17.90
N HIS A 12 -0.59 -15.97 -18.55
CA HIS A 12 -0.45 -15.01 -19.67
C HIS A 12 -1.41 -13.84 -19.48
N GLY A 13 -1.37 -12.86 -20.40
CA GLY A 13 -2.28 -11.73 -20.35
C GLY A 13 -1.98 -10.69 -19.26
N PHE A 14 -0.69 -10.54 -18.89
CA PHE A 14 -0.28 -9.55 -17.89
C PHE A 14 -0.54 -8.12 -18.36
N LEU A 15 -1.26 -7.34 -17.55
CA LEU A 15 -1.61 -5.95 -17.85
C LEU A 15 -0.40 -5.01 -17.70
N PHE A 16 0.45 -5.24 -16.69
CA PHE A 16 1.57 -4.37 -16.38
C PHE A 16 2.87 -4.96 -16.93
N ARG A 17 3.45 -4.28 -17.91
CA ARG A 17 4.68 -4.66 -18.60
C ARG A 17 5.64 -3.48 -18.69
N SER A 18 6.93 -3.76 -18.80
CA SER A 18 7.95 -2.76 -19.11
C SER A 18 7.79 -2.24 -20.55
N ARG A 19 8.47 -1.14 -20.90
CA ARG A 19 8.53 -0.64 -22.28
C ARG A 19 9.04 -1.68 -23.28
N SER A 20 9.90 -2.59 -22.84
CA SER A 20 10.45 -3.68 -23.63
C SER A 20 9.54 -4.93 -23.67
N GLY A 21 8.34 -4.88 -23.08
CA GLY A 21 7.37 -5.96 -23.09
C GLY A 21 7.58 -7.03 -22.02
N TYR A 22 8.60 -6.91 -21.16
CA TYR A 22 8.87 -7.86 -20.08
C TYR A 22 8.04 -7.59 -18.84
N PHE A 23 8.00 -8.56 -17.92
CA PHE A 23 7.34 -8.41 -16.63
C PHE A 23 7.93 -7.26 -15.81
N LEU A 24 7.05 -6.55 -15.12
CA LEU A 24 7.46 -5.60 -14.08
C LEU A 24 7.70 -6.39 -12.78
N SER A 25 8.96 -6.57 -12.42
CA SER A 25 9.32 -7.15 -11.13
C SER A 25 9.17 -6.14 -10.01
N ALA A 26 8.92 -6.62 -8.78
CA ALA A 26 8.91 -5.77 -7.59
C ALA A 26 10.22 -4.97 -7.43
N HIS A 27 11.35 -5.57 -7.80
CA HIS A 27 12.65 -4.89 -7.80
C HIS A 27 12.68 -3.67 -8.73
N ASN A 28 12.17 -3.82 -9.96
CA ASN A 28 12.14 -2.71 -10.92
C ASN A 28 11.23 -1.58 -10.45
N ILE A 29 10.08 -1.93 -9.85
CA ILE A 29 9.15 -0.95 -9.30
C ILE A 29 9.77 -0.24 -8.10
N ASN A 30 10.41 -0.96 -7.18
CA ASN A 30 11.07 -0.38 -6.01
C ASN A 30 12.21 0.58 -6.42
N ARG A 31 13.00 0.25 -7.43
CA ARG A 31 14.01 1.17 -7.97
C ARG A 31 13.41 2.45 -8.57
N ALA A 32 12.23 2.35 -9.18
CA ALA A 32 11.53 3.53 -9.67
C ALA A 32 11.01 4.39 -8.51
N ILE A 33 10.41 3.78 -7.49
CA ILE A 33 9.95 4.45 -6.26
C ILE A 33 11.12 5.19 -5.60
N GLU A 34 12.25 4.50 -5.41
CA GLU A 34 13.45 5.07 -4.80
C GLU A 34 13.96 6.31 -5.55
N ARG A 35 14.07 6.23 -6.89
CA ARG A 35 14.50 7.38 -7.70
C ARG A 35 13.53 8.56 -7.59
N ILE A 36 12.22 8.30 -7.58
CA ILE A 36 11.20 9.35 -7.44
C ILE A 36 11.29 9.98 -6.06
N SER A 37 11.43 9.16 -5.01
CA SER A 37 11.53 9.65 -3.63
C SER A 37 12.79 10.48 -3.40
N ILE A 38 13.93 10.07 -3.96
CA ILE A 38 15.18 10.84 -3.88
C ILE A 38 15.03 12.18 -4.60
N ALA A 39 14.46 12.20 -5.81
CA ALA A 39 14.26 13.44 -6.56
C ALA A 39 13.30 14.38 -5.83
N TYR A 40 12.18 13.88 -5.33
CA TYR A 40 11.24 14.67 -4.55
C TYR A 40 11.88 15.25 -3.29
N ASN A 41 12.59 14.42 -2.51
CA ASN A 41 13.21 14.87 -1.27
C ASN A 41 14.30 15.92 -1.51
N ALA A 42 15.05 15.81 -2.60
CA ALA A 42 16.03 16.84 -2.97
C ALA A 42 15.35 18.17 -3.31
N GLU A 43 14.30 18.15 -4.13
CA GLU A 43 13.53 19.34 -4.48
C GLU A 43 12.84 19.96 -3.25
N GLU A 44 12.28 19.14 -2.37
CA GLU A 44 11.64 19.58 -1.13
C GLU A 44 12.63 20.23 -0.16
N MET A 45 13.85 19.70 -0.04
CA MET A 45 14.90 20.32 0.77
C MET A 45 15.28 21.71 0.27
N ASP A 46 15.47 21.87 -1.05
CA ASP A 46 15.79 23.16 -1.66
C ASP A 46 14.64 24.17 -1.45
N GLN A 47 13.39 23.73 -1.61
CA GLN A 47 12.21 24.57 -1.39
C GLN A 47 12.04 24.96 0.08
N ALA A 48 12.20 24.03 1.00
CA ALA A 48 12.09 24.28 2.43
C ALA A 48 13.13 25.30 2.92
N GLU A 49 14.36 25.21 2.39
CA GLU A 49 15.42 26.20 2.66
C GLU A 49 15.03 27.60 2.16
N LEU A 50 14.47 27.72 0.95
CA LEU A 50 14.01 28.99 0.38
C LEU A 50 12.84 29.61 1.16
N GLU A 51 11.98 28.77 1.72
CA GLU A 51 10.77 29.17 2.46
C GLU A 51 11.00 29.29 3.97
N ASP A 52 12.22 29.04 4.46
CA ASP A 52 12.59 29.03 5.89
C ASP A 52 11.67 28.14 6.76
N ARG A 53 11.42 26.91 6.28
CA ARG A 53 10.60 25.88 6.95
C ARG A 53 11.31 24.55 7.04
N GLU A 54 10.83 23.66 7.91
CA GLU A 54 11.27 22.29 7.94
C GLU A 54 10.79 21.53 6.66
N PRO A 55 11.64 20.69 6.04
CA PRO A 55 11.27 19.91 4.89
C PRO A 55 10.32 18.75 5.26
N ASP A 56 9.31 18.52 4.44
CA ASP A 56 8.38 17.38 4.54
C ASP A 56 8.86 16.22 3.65
N LEU A 57 9.81 15.46 4.15
CA LEU A 57 10.48 14.41 3.39
C LEU A 57 9.65 13.13 3.34
N LEU A 58 9.58 12.53 2.14
CA LEU A 58 9.03 11.19 1.98
C LEU A 58 9.91 10.16 2.71
N PRO A 59 9.33 9.32 3.57
CA PRO A 59 10.04 8.21 4.17
C PRO A 59 10.39 7.15 3.11
N HIS A 60 11.34 6.30 3.41
CA HIS A 60 11.60 5.13 2.57
C HIS A 60 10.39 4.20 2.57
N PHE A 61 9.89 3.83 1.38
CA PHE A 61 8.82 2.87 1.21
C PHE A 61 9.04 1.99 -0.03
N SER A 62 8.34 0.88 -0.08
CA SER A 62 8.42 -0.10 -1.16
C SER A 62 7.04 -0.43 -1.70
N VAL A 63 6.99 -1.14 -2.82
CA VAL A 63 5.72 -1.66 -3.38
C VAL A 63 4.97 -2.54 -2.36
N HIS A 64 5.69 -3.21 -1.46
CA HIS A 64 5.09 -4.01 -0.40
C HIS A 64 4.33 -3.16 0.62
N ASN A 65 4.87 -1.99 0.98
CA ASN A 65 4.18 -1.03 1.85
C ASN A 65 2.91 -0.49 1.18
N LEU A 66 2.96 -0.21 -0.13
CA LEU A 66 1.77 0.21 -0.89
C LEU A 66 0.70 -0.89 -0.91
N ARG A 67 1.11 -2.15 -1.12
CA ARG A 67 0.21 -3.30 -1.06
C ARG A 67 -0.43 -3.45 0.33
N HIS A 68 0.35 -3.27 1.40
CA HIS A 68 -0.13 -3.29 2.78
C HIS A 68 -1.17 -2.19 3.03
N THR A 69 -0.87 -0.96 2.60
CA THR A 69 -1.80 0.18 2.70
C THR A 69 -3.10 -0.09 1.96
N PHE A 70 -3.02 -0.64 0.74
CA PHE A 70 -4.21 -1.03 -0.03
C PHE A 70 -5.05 -2.08 0.70
N CYS A 71 -4.42 -3.13 1.24
CA CYS A 71 -5.11 -4.14 2.04
C CYS A 71 -5.81 -3.54 3.26
N THR A 72 -5.14 -2.66 3.99
CA THR A 72 -5.70 -1.92 5.13
C THR A 72 -6.95 -1.13 4.73
N ARG A 73 -6.87 -0.34 3.66
CA ARG A 73 -8.00 0.44 3.14
C ARG A 73 -9.17 -0.44 2.69
N LEU A 74 -8.85 -1.57 2.07
CA LEU A 74 -9.88 -2.54 1.66
C LEU A 74 -10.59 -3.14 2.89
N CYS A 75 -9.84 -3.52 3.94
CA CYS A 75 -10.41 -3.99 5.21
C CYS A 75 -11.22 -2.93 5.97
N GLU A 76 -10.91 -1.65 5.78
CA GLU A 76 -11.70 -0.55 6.33
C GLU A 76 -13.03 -0.37 5.60
N SER A 77 -13.06 -0.67 4.29
CA SER A 77 -14.22 -0.43 3.42
C SER A 77 -15.24 -1.58 3.41
N THR A 78 -14.81 -2.81 3.70
CA THR A 78 -15.69 -3.99 3.70
C THR A 78 -15.33 -4.97 4.81
N ASN A 79 -16.34 -5.75 5.24
CA ASN A 79 -16.16 -6.85 6.19
C ASN A 79 -16.10 -8.22 5.48
N ASP A 80 -16.13 -8.24 4.15
CA ASP A 80 -16.05 -9.49 3.37
C ASP A 80 -14.60 -9.94 3.21
N ILE A 81 -14.15 -10.77 4.14
CA ILE A 81 -12.76 -11.28 4.20
C ILE A 81 -12.42 -12.11 2.96
N LYS A 82 -13.39 -12.87 2.41
CA LYS A 82 -13.15 -13.68 1.20
C LYS A 82 -12.92 -12.79 -0.02
N PHE A 83 -13.70 -11.74 -0.14
CA PHE A 83 -13.51 -10.74 -1.19
C PHE A 83 -12.13 -10.07 -1.08
N ILE A 84 -11.73 -9.67 0.14
CA ILE A 84 -10.41 -9.07 0.39
C ILE A 84 -9.30 -10.02 -0.03
N GLN A 85 -9.38 -11.30 0.37
CA GLN A 85 -8.40 -12.32 -0.01
C GLN A 85 -8.29 -12.49 -1.52
N GLN A 86 -9.41 -12.54 -2.22
CA GLN A 86 -9.44 -12.66 -3.68
C GLN A 86 -8.81 -11.45 -4.37
N VAL A 87 -9.19 -10.25 -3.98
CA VAL A 87 -8.65 -9.00 -4.54
C VAL A 87 -7.15 -8.89 -4.30
N MET A 88 -6.70 -9.28 -3.12
CA MET A 88 -5.28 -9.24 -2.76
C MET A 88 -4.47 -10.35 -3.42
N GLY A 89 -5.11 -11.40 -3.93
CA GLY A 89 -4.42 -12.57 -4.48
C GLY A 89 -3.54 -13.28 -3.45
N HIS A 90 -3.96 -13.27 -2.16
CA HIS A 90 -3.23 -13.95 -1.10
C HIS A 90 -3.49 -15.47 -1.20
N ALA A 91 -2.42 -16.24 -1.45
CA ALA A 91 -2.49 -17.69 -1.39
C ALA A 91 -2.72 -18.18 0.05
N ASP A 92 -2.20 -17.45 1.03
CA ASP A 92 -2.37 -17.71 2.46
C ASP A 92 -3.39 -16.72 3.07
N PHE A 93 -4.40 -17.30 3.71
CA PHE A 93 -5.45 -16.57 4.40
C PHE A 93 -4.94 -15.86 5.67
N SER A 94 -3.86 -16.36 6.28
CA SER A 94 -3.31 -15.81 7.54
C SER A 94 -2.94 -14.34 7.40
N THR A 95 -2.27 -13.95 6.33
CA THR A 95 -1.85 -12.56 6.10
C THR A 95 -3.04 -11.60 6.03
N THR A 96 -4.13 -11.99 5.36
CA THR A 96 -5.35 -11.18 5.30
C THR A 96 -6.02 -11.10 6.67
N MET A 97 -6.06 -12.21 7.41
CA MET A 97 -6.65 -12.27 8.75
C MET A 97 -5.89 -11.45 9.76
N ASP A 98 -4.57 -11.45 9.74
CA ASP A 98 -3.74 -10.66 10.65
C ASP A 98 -4.04 -9.17 10.50
N ILE A 99 -4.05 -8.67 9.25
CA ILE A 99 -4.37 -7.27 8.96
C ILE A 99 -5.82 -6.95 9.39
N TYR A 100 -6.78 -7.81 9.04
CA TYR A 100 -8.19 -7.60 9.38
C TYR A 100 -8.42 -7.58 10.89
N THR A 101 -7.79 -8.50 11.62
CA THR A 101 -7.90 -8.58 13.08
C THR A 101 -7.35 -7.33 13.75
N HIS A 102 -6.18 -6.86 13.32
CA HIS A 102 -5.57 -5.63 13.85
C HIS A 102 -6.49 -4.42 13.65
N ILE A 103 -7.01 -4.22 12.44
CA ILE A 103 -7.91 -3.10 12.12
C ILE A 103 -9.22 -3.18 12.91
N THR A 104 -9.77 -4.39 13.08
CA THR A 104 -11.00 -4.60 13.83
C THR A 104 -10.80 -4.28 15.31
N GLN A 105 -9.68 -4.69 15.90
CA GLN A 105 -9.34 -4.35 17.29
C GLN A 105 -9.19 -2.84 17.48
N GLU A 106 -8.53 -2.14 16.56
CA GLU A 106 -8.43 -0.68 16.62
C GLU A 106 -9.79 0.02 16.51
N LYS A 107 -10.66 -0.45 15.62
CA LYS A 107 -12.04 0.07 15.49
C LYS A 107 -12.85 -0.13 16.79
N ILE A 108 -12.72 -1.30 17.42
CA ILE A 108 -13.40 -1.61 18.69
C ILE A 108 -12.86 -0.69 19.79
N LYS A 109 -11.54 -0.52 19.89
CA LYS A 109 -10.92 0.35 20.89
C LYS A 109 -11.37 1.81 20.75
N LYS A 110 -11.34 2.35 19.54
CA LYS A 110 -11.85 3.73 19.26
C LYS A 110 -13.32 3.91 19.63
N LYS A 111 -14.17 2.93 19.29
CA LYS A 111 -15.60 2.96 19.68
C LYS A 111 -15.78 2.90 21.19
N ALA A 112 -15.03 2.07 21.89
CA ALA A 112 -15.07 1.96 23.34
C ALA A 112 -14.64 3.27 24.03
N GLU A 113 -13.63 3.96 23.51
CA GLU A 113 -13.17 5.25 24.02
C GLU A 113 -14.25 6.33 23.85
N VAL A 114 -14.93 6.37 22.70
CA VAL A 114 -16.05 7.31 22.46
C VAL A 114 -17.21 7.06 23.42
N ILE A 115 -17.58 5.79 23.64
CA ILE A 115 -18.65 5.42 24.58
C ILE A 115 -18.26 5.80 26.00
N LYS A 116 -17.01 5.55 26.40
CA LYS A 116 -16.51 5.91 27.72
C LYS A 116 -16.51 7.43 27.92
N GLY A 117 -16.12 8.21 26.92
CA GLY A 117 -16.18 9.66 26.95
C GLY A 117 -17.61 10.19 27.12
N ASN A 118 -18.57 9.61 26.41
CA ASN A 118 -19.99 10.01 26.50
C ASN A 118 -20.64 9.62 27.84
N LEU A 119 -20.19 8.51 28.46
CA LEU A 119 -20.69 8.10 29.79
C LEU A 119 -20.16 8.97 30.92
N VAL A 120 -18.97 9.55 30.78
CA VAL A 120 -18.37 10.47 31.78
C VAL A 120 -19.04 11.85 31.76
N LEU A 121 -19.66 12.23 30.63
CA LEU A 121 -20.39 13.51 30.50
C LEU A 121 -21.86 13.43 30.95
N MET A 122 -22.32 12.28 31.35
CA MET A 122 -23.63 12.05 31.94
C MET A 122 -23.53 12.00 33.46
#